data_a41e6545b42f0545d4c6e1a42bc2c17b
#
_entry.id   a41e6545b42f0545d4c6e1a42bc2c17b
#
_cell.length_a   1.000
_cell.length_b   1.000
_cell.length_c   1.000
_cell.angle_alpha   90.00
_cell.angle_beta   90.00
_cell.angle_gamma   90.00
#
_symmetry.space_group_name_H-M   'P 1'
#
loop_
_entity.id
_entity.type
_entity.pdbx_description
1 polymer ?
#
loop_
_entity_poly.entity_id
_entity_poly.type
_entity_poly.pdbx_seq_one_letter_code
_entity_poly.pdbx_strand_id
1 'polypeptide(L)'
;HEHMDHFFGFPVVAKYAPNIPMYHPSTFYPEGKDYIKVCGHKGPITELDKGLHKLQDGVALYQFECPIIFRVFGECSMYCNVKDVGLVSITGCCHQGIILFADTAYKELAYEKDQFYGLYGGLHISPFDDWDPKYDDLVIGLQKWNLQKVGCNHCTGLITAQKFVDAGYPVVKGTARFRSKTTNYLGNGDTLTFPS
;
A
#
# COMPACT_ATOMS: atom_id res chain seq x y z
N HIS A 1 -0.52 8.70 2.99
CA HIS A 1 -0.21 10.06 2.54
C HIS A 1 -1.47 10.91 2.44
N GLU A 2 -1.33 12.22 2.21
CA GLU A 2 -2.40 13.21 2.32
C GLU A 2 -3.26 13.41 1.06
N HIS A 3 -3.20 12.58 0.05
CA HIS A 3 -4.16 12.70 -1.04
C HIS A 3 -5.58 12.43 -0.55
N MET A 4 -6.53 13.21 -1.05
CA MET A 4 -7.92 13.23 -0.56
C MET A 4 -8.61 11.87 -0.59
N ASP A 5 -8.32 11.05 -1.58
CA ASP A 5 -8.86 9.70 -1.75
C ASP A 5 -8.35 8.69 -0.71
N HIS A 6 -7.25 8.99 -0.01
CA HIS A 6 -6.75 8.22 1.12
C HIS A 6 -7.20 8.77 2.49
N PHE A 7 -7.61 10.01 2.55
CA PHE A 7 -7.72 10.74 3.80
C PHE A 7 -9.16 11.17 4.13
N PHE A 8 -9.98 11.50 3.13
CA PHE A 8 -11.34 11.99 3.36
C PHE A 8 -12.32 10.96 3.91
N GLY A 9 -11.97 9.68 3.94
CA GLY A 9 -12.74 8.65 4.64
C GLY A 9 -12.58 8.65 6.18
N PHE A 10 -11.62 9.43 6.69
CA PHE A 10 -11.27 9.44 8.11
C PHE A 10 -12.42 9.80 9.08
N PRO A 11 -13.36 10.70 8.75
CA PRO A 11 -14.52 10.96 9.64
C PRO A 11 -15.33 9.71 9.95
N VAL A 12 -15.41 8.77 9.02
CA VAL A 12 -16.11 7.49 9.26
C VAL A 12 -15.34 6.64 10.26
N VAL A 13 -14.03 6.57 10.12
CA VAL A 13 -13.16 5.84 11.06
C VAL A 13 -13.26 6.48 12.46
N ALA A 14 -13.13 7.80 12.55
CA ALA A 14 -13.24 8.52 13.82
C ALA A 14 -14.60 8.35 14.50
N LYS A 15 -15.67 8.23 13.72
CA LYS A 15 -17.02 7.98 14.25
C LYS A 15 -17.15 6.60 14.92
N TYR A 16 -16.62 5.56 14.30
CA TYR A 16 -16.80 4.18 14.77
C TYR A 16 -15.68 3.69 15.68
N ALA A 17 -14.50 4.25 15.56
CA ALA A 17 -13.32 3.89 16.32
C ALA A 17 -12.49 5.11 16.76
N PRO A 18 -13.06 6.03 17.56
CA PRO A 18 -12.43 7.32 17.86
C PRO A 18 -11.15 7.23 18.67
N ASN A 19 -10.90 6.13 19.35
CA ASN A 19 -9.77 5.97 20.28
C ASN A 19 -8.64 5.10 19.74
N ILE A 20 -8.70 4.65 18.48
CA ILE A 20 -7.62 3.82 17.91
C ILE A 20 -6.32 4.63 17.80
N PRO A 21 -5.15 4.00 18.01
CA PRO A 21 -3.88 4.63 17.67
C PRO A 21 -3.83 5.00 16.19
N MET A 22 -3.34 6.18 15.88
CA MET A 22 -3.16 6.66 14.52
C MET A 22 -1.71 7.00 14.27
N TYR A 23 -1.24 6.66 13.07
CA TYR A 23 0.11 6.93 12.60
C TYR A 23 0.03 7.66 11.28
N HIS A 24 0.81 8.70 11.12
CA HIS A 24 0.92 9.44 9.86
C HIS A 24 2.32 10.01 9.66
N PRO A 25 2.73 10.32 8.41
CA PRO A 25 3.98 11.01 8.14
C PRO A 25 4.11 12.31 8.95
N SER A 26 5.28 12.56 9.54
CA SER A 26 5.59 13.85 10.18
C SER A 26 5.52 15.02 9.19
N THR A 27 5.65 14.70 7.91
CA THR A 27 5.58 15.64 6.78
C THR A 27 4.16 16.06 6.38
N PHE A 28 3.12 15.59 7.07
CA PHE A 28 1.75 16.08 6.86
C PHE A 28 1.66 17.59 7.08
N TYR A 29 0.93 18.26 6.22
CA TYR A 29 0.65 19.69 6.38
C TYR A 29 -0.16 19.96 7.66
N PRO A 30 -0.05 21.16 8.24
CA PRO A 30 -0.85 21.55 9.41
C PRO A 30 -2.34 21.32 9.20
N GLU A 31 -2.87 21.63 8.01
CA GLU A 31 -4.27 21.43 7.65
C GLU A 31 -4.70 19.98 7.71
N GLY A 32 -3.85 19.05 7.27
CA GLY A 32 -4.09 17.61 7.38
C GLY A 32 -4.12 17.13 8.82
N LYS A 33 -3.19 17.60 9.64
CA LYS A 33 -3.13 17.31 11.07
C LYS A 33 -4.36 17.86 11.81
N ASP A 34 -4.81 19.05 11.46
CA ASP A 34 -6.00 19.66 12.06
C ASP A 34 -7.28 18.95 11.60
N TYR A 35 -7.35 18.49 10.37
CA TYR A 35 -8.48 17.69 9.88
C TYR A 35 -8.72 16.44 10.72
N ILE A 36 -7.66 15.73 11.11
CA ILE A 36 -7.76 14.55 11.98
C ILE A 36 -8.48 14.90 13.29
N LYS A 37 -8.10 16.01 13.93
CA LYS A 37 -8.70 16.48 15.19
C LYS A 37 -10.16 16.86 15.00
N VAL A 38 -10.46 17.62 13.94
CA VAL A 38 -11.82 18.08 13.61
C VAL A 38 -12.76 16.91 13.34
N CYS A 39 -12.26 15.79 12.80
CA CYS A 39 -13.06 14.58 12.60
C CYS A 39 -13.51 13.88 13.89
N GLY A 40 -13.04 14.33 15.05
CA GLY A 40 -13.43 13.78 16.36
C GLY A 40 -12.58 12.61 16.82
N HIS A 41 -11.39 12.42 16.26
CA HIS A 41 -10.42 11.45 16.76
C HIS A 41 -9.94 11.82 18.17
N LYS A 42 -9.87 10.84 19.05
CA LYS A 42 -9.53 11.01 20.48
C LYS A 42 -8.37 10.12 20.94
N GLY A 43 -7.94 9.20 20.08
CA GLY A 43 -6.83 8.28 20.34
C GLY A 43 -5.47 8.96 20.22
N PRO A 44 -4.40 8.23 20.57
CA PRO A 44 -3.04 8.73 20.39
C PRO A 44 -2.72 8.88 18.89
N ILE A 45 -2.01 9.96 18.56
CA ILE A 45 -1.50 10.24 17.22
C ILE A 45 0.03 10.23 17.29
N THR A 46 0.65 9.46 16.43
CA THR A 46 2.10 9.36 16.32
C THR A 46 2.55 9.85 14.94
N GLU A 47 3.38 10.86 14.92
CA GLU A 47 4.05 11.33 13.71
C GLU A 47 5.25 10.42 13.41
N LEU A 48 5.37 9.96 12.18
CA LEU A 48 6.43 9.07 11.74
C LEU A 48 7.44 9.86 10.90
N ASP A 49 8.69 9.91 11.37
CA ASP A 49 9.81 10.37 10.58
C ASP A 49 10.23 9.29 9.58
N LYS A 50 11.10 9.67 8.63
CA LYS A 50 11.63 8.73 7.64
C LYS A 50 12.24 7.49 8.31
N GLY A 51 11.91 6.32 7.79
CA GLY A 51 12.48 5.04 8.22
C GLY A 51 11.47 4.02 8.69
N LEU A 52 12.01 2.97 9.32
CA LEU A 52 11.23 1.82 9.80
C LEU A 52 10.72 2.04 11.22
N HIS A 53 9.44 1.84 11.41
CA HIS A 53 8.76 1.95 12.70
C HIS A 53 8.06 0.62 13.04
N LYS A 54 8.58 -0.11 14.01
CA LYS A 54 7.93 -1.34 14.51
C LYS A 54 6.72 -0.97 15.35
N LEU A 55 5.57 -1.51 14.98
CA LEU A 55 4.32 -1.32 15.74
C LEU A 55 4.12 -2.43 16.78
N GLN A 56 4.40 -3.65 16.38
CA GLN A 56 4.35 -4.86 17.19
C GLN A 56 5.17 -5.96 16.50
N ASP A 57 5.30 -7.10 17.14
CA ASP A 57 5.98 -8.24 16.54
C ASP A 57 5.32 -8.64 15.22
N GLY A 58 6.13 -8.71 14.18
CA GLY A 58 5.69 -9.03 12.83
C GLY A 58 4.96 -7.91 12.07
N VAL A 59 4.79 -6.70 12.64
CA VAL A 59 4.13 -5.58 11.95
C VAL A 59 4.97 -4.31 12.06
N ALA A 60 5.25 -3.70 10.92
CA ALA A 60 5.99 -2.45 10.84
C ALA A 60 5.38 -1.51 9.78
N LEU A 61 5.61 -0.22 9.99
CA LEU A 61 5.42 0.83 8.97
C LEU A 61 6.79 1.31 8.50
N TYR A 62 6.91 1.63 7.23
CA TYR A 62 8.04 2.39 6.69
C TYR A 62 7.54 3.71 6.18
N GLN A 63 8.12 4.80 6.68
CA GLN A 63 7.86 6.14 6.20
C GLN A 63 8.88 6.51 5.12
N PHE A 64 8.40 6.66 3.89
CA PHE A 64 9.17 7.17 2.76
C PHE A 64 9.06 8.69 2.70
N GLU A 65 10.18 9.38 2.58
CA GLU A 65 10.22 10.79 2.24
C GLU A 65 10.40 10.94 0.74
N CYS A 66 9.32 11.19 0.05
CA CYS A 66 9.33 11.42 -1.39
C CYS A 66 8.36 12.54 -1.74
N PRO A 67 8.73 13.43 -2.66
CA PRO A 67 7.80 14.39 -3.21
C PRO A 67 6.74 13.66 -4.03
N ILE A 68 5.49 14.04 -3.82
CA ILE A 68 4.33 13.47 -4.49
C ILE A 68 3.60 14.62 -5.20
N ILE A 69 2.85 14.32 -6.25
CA ILE A 69 2.02 15.34 -6.94
C ILE A 69 1.10 16.05 -5.94
N PHE A 70 0.65 17.25 -6.30
CA PHE A 70 -0.20 18.11 -5.47
C PHE A 70 0.42 18.54 -4.12
N ARG A 71 1.74 18.71 -4.11
CA ARG A 71 2.53 19.17 -2.95
C ARG A 71 2.50 18.25 -1.73
N VAL A 72 2.03 17.04 -1.85
CA VAL A 72 2.13 16.05 -0.78
C VAL A 72 3.57 15.56 -0.66
N PHE A 73 4.03 15.31 0.55
CA PHE A 73 5.38 14.82 0.81
C PHE A 73 5.34 13.70 1.85
N GLY A 74 5.83 12.54 1.46
CA GLY A 74 5.91 11.37 2.32
C GLY A 74 4.73 10.40 2.19
N GLU A 75 5.03 9.13 2.29
CA GLU A 75 4.09 8.02 2.17
C GLU A 75 4.46 6.90 3.12
N CYS A 76 3.47 6.38 3.86
CA CYS A 76 3.65 5.20 4.70
C CYS A 76 3.19 3.94 3.97
N SER A 77 3.95 2.86 4.20
CA SER A 77 3.56 1.52 3.79
C SER A 77 3.67 0.55 4.96
N MET A 78 2.76 -0.41 5.02
CA MET A 78 2.75 -1.40 6.09
C MET A 78 3.35 -2.72 5.60
N TYR A 79 4.12 -3.34 6.48
CA TYR A 79 4.73 -4.64 6.27
C TYR A 79 4.33 -5.59 7.38
N CYS A 80 3.89 -6.78 6.99
CA CYS A 80 3.53 -7.85 7.91
C CYS A 80 4.40 -9.07 7.65
N ASN A 81 5.14 -9.50 8.67
CA ASN A 81 5.84 -10.79 8.63
C ASN A 81 4.87 -11.87 9.09
N VAL A 82 4.28 -12.59 8.15
CA VAL A 82 3.35 -13.66 8.43
C VAL A 82 4.13 -14.93 8.77
N LYS A 83 3.93 -15.46 9.98
CA LYS A 83 4.65 -16.65 10.47
C LYS A 83 4.54 -17.80 9.47
N ASP A 84 5.67 -18.45 9.20
CA ASP A 84 5.80 -19.60 8.28
C ASP A 84 5.44 -19.33 6.81
N VAL A 85 5.10 -18.08 6.46
CA VAL A 85 4.71 -17.66 5.12
C VAL A 85 5.73 -16.74 4.48
N GLY A 86 5.92 -15.57 5.07
CA GLY A 86 6.79 -14.58 4.49
C GLY A 86 6.34 -13.15 4.71
N LEU A 87 7.03 -12.23 4.06
CA LEU A 87 6.73 -10.80 4.12
C LEU A 87 5.56 -10.47 3.20
N VAL A 88 4.59 -9.74 3.74
CA VAL A 88 3.46 -9.18 3.00
C VAL A 88 3.51 -7.67 3.10
N SER A 89 3.40 -7.00 1.97
CA SER A 89 3.29 -5.54 1.89
C SER A 89 1.87 -5.09 1.65
N ILE A 90 1.47 -4.04 2.38
CA ILE A 90 0.21 -3.34 2.17
C ILE A 90 0.53 -1.87 1.90
N THR A 91 0.16 -1.38 0.72
CA THR A 91 0.45 -0.03 0.27
C THR A 91 -0.79 0.74 -0.14
N GLY A 92 -0.78 2.05 0.03
CA GLY A 92 -1.82 2.95 -0.47
C GLY A 92 -1.67 3.22 -1.96
N CYS A 93 -0.59 3.91 -2.34
CA CYS A 93 -0.29 4.26 -3.73
C CYS A 93 1.07 3.81 -4.23
N CYS A 94 2.08 3.80 -3.37
CA CYS A 94 3.44 3.43 -3.77
C CYS A 94 4.11 4.45 -4.73
N HIS A 95 3.96 5.76 -4.47
CA HIS A 95 4.52 6.83 -5.32
C HIS A 95 6.04 6.81 -5.44
N GLN A 96 6.74 6.23 -4.46
CA GLN A 96 8.19 6.03 -4.51
C GLN A 96 8.62 4.98 -5.54
N GLY A 97 7.66 4.31 -6.17
CA GLY A 97 7.88 3.22 -7.13
C GLY A 97 7.95 1.86 -6.46
N ILE A 98 7.25 0.89 -7.04
CA ILE A 98 7.08 -0.44 -6.45
C ILE A 98 8.39 -1.21 -6.28
N ILE A 99 9.36 -1.00 -7.16
CA ILE A 99 10.67 -1.67 -7.06
C ILE A 99 11.44 -1.16 -5.83
N LEU A 100 11.49 0.17 -5.65
CA LEU A 100 12.15 0.76 -4.47
C LEU A 100 11.43 0.35 -3.17
N PHE A 101 10.11 0.31 -3.20
CA PHE A 101 9.28 -0.12 -2.10
C PHE A 101 9.60 -1.56 -1.67
N ALA A 102 9.66 -2.48 -2.63
CA ALA A 102 10.00 -3.88 -2.37
C ALA A 102 11.47 -4.06 -1.93
N ASP A 103 12.41 -3.36 -2.55
CA ASP A 103 13.82 -3.37 -2.14
C ASP A 103 14.02 -2.85 -0.71
N THR A 104 13.30 -1.80 -0.33
CA THR A 104 13.37 -1.24 1.02
C THR A 104 12.82 -2.22 2.04
N ALA A 105 11.67 -2.84 1.75
CA ALA A 105 11.09 -3.87 2.61
C ALA A 105 12.08 -5.01 2.88
N TYR A 106 12.72 -5.49 1.85
CA TYR A 106 13.69 -6.57 1.94
C TYR A 106 14.92 -6.19 2.77
N LYS A 107 15.49 -5.01 2.52
CA LYS A 107 16.72 -4.54 3.19
C LYS A 107 16.52 -4.19 4.66
N GLU A 108 15.42 -3.49 4.97
CA GLU A 108 15.21 -2.90 6.29
C GLU A 108 14.63 -3.89 7.30
N LEU A 109 13.91 -4.90 6.85
CA LEU A 109 13.23 -5.82 7.75
C LEU A 109 14.10 -7.02 8.16
N ALA A 110 15.33 -7.15 7.64
CA ALA A 110 16.28 -8.21 7.97
C ALA A 110 15.61 -9.59 8.03
N TYR A 111 14.98 -9.98 6.97
CA TYR A 111 13.98 -11.01 6.93
C TYR A 111 14.62 -12.41 6.87
N GLU A 112 14.29 -13.30 7.80
CA GLU A 112 14.88 -14.65 7.90
C GLU A 112 14.56 -15.55 6.70
N LYS A 113 13.42 -15.33 6.06
CA LYS A 113 13.07 -16.00 4.80
C LYS A 113 13.25 -15.03 3.66
N ASP A 114 14.10 -15.33 2.72
CA ASP A 114 14.35 -14.56 1.50
C ASP A 114 13.10 -14.48 0.58
N GLN A 115 11.92 -14.39 1.16
CA GLN A 115 10.68 -14.44 0.43
C GLN A 115 9.78 -13.25 0.75
N PHE A 116 9.70 -12.34 -0.20
CA PHE A 116 8.62 -11.37 -0.26
C PHE A 116 7.40 -12.10 -0.83
N TYR A 117 6.52 -12.58 0.06
CA TYR A 117 5.44 -13.50 -0.29
C TYR A 117 4.33 -12.83 -1.06
N GLY A 118 3.91 -11.64 -0.64
CA GLY A 118 2.74 -11.02 -1.21
C GLY A 118 2.71 -9.51 -1.13
N LEU A 119 1.90 -8.95 -2.00
CA LEU A 119 1.74 -7.52 -2.20
C LEU A 119 0.26 -7.21 -2.36
N TYR A 120 -0.23 -6.22 -1.63
CA TYR A 120 -1.61 -5.73 -1.76
C TYR A 120 -1.65 -4.22 -1.74
N GLY A 121 -2.39 -3.64 -2.67
CA GLY A 121 -2.68 -2.21 -2.66
C GLY A 121 -2.62 -1.53 -4.02
N GLY A 122 -2.55 -0.20 -3.99
CA GLY A 122 -2.26 0.63 -5.14
C GLY A 122 -0.76 0.63 -5.44
N LEU A 123 -0.38 0.48 -6.71
CA LEU A 123 1.01 0.40 -7.15
C LEU A 123 1.44 1.58 -8.01
N HIS A 124 0.52 2.48 -8.30
CA HIS A 124 0.73 3.73 -9.06
C HIS A 124 1.53 3.55 -10.35
N ILE A 125 1.22 2.49 -11.12
CA ILE A 125 1.91 2.21 -12.38
C ILE A 125 1.17 2.85 -13.54
N SER A 126 -0.13 2.53 -13.72
CA SER A 126 -0.96 3.16 -14.76
C SER A 126 -2.30 3.62 -14.19
N PRO A 127 -2.32 4.61 -13.27
CA PRO A 127 -3.51 4.99 -12.51
C PRO A 127 -4.66 5.54 -13.38
N PHE A 128 -4.36 6.01 -14.58
CA PHE A 128 -5.33 6.56 -15.53
C PHE A 128 -5.59 5.62 -16.71
N ASP A 129 -5.19 4.35 -16.59
CA ASP A 129 -5.32 3.33 -17.64
C ASP A 129 -4.63 3.73 -18.96
N ASP A 130 -3.52 4.46 -18.89
CA ASP A 130 -2.58 4.73 -19.97
C ASP A 130 -1.32 3.86 -19.78
N TRP A 131 -0.74 3.37 -20.86
CA TRP A 131 0.45 2.54 -20.78
C TRP A 131 1.64 3.26 -21.42
N ASP A 132 2.67 3.50 -20.62
CA ASP A 132 3.98 3.93 -21.08
C ASP A 132 4.90 2.70 -21.17
N PRO A 133 5.60 2.45 -22.29
CA PRO A 133 6.50 1.30 -22.42
C PRO A 133 7.53 1.16 -21.30
N LYS A 134 7.93 2.26 -20.64
CA LYS A 134 8.84 2.21 -19.47
C LYS A 134 8.25 1.44 -18.28
N TYR A 135 6.94 1.26 -18.22
CA TYR A 135 6.30 0.48 -17.15
C TYR A 135 6.49 -1.03 -17.32
N ASP A 136 6.87 -1.50 -18.51
CA ASP A 136 7.24 -2.91 -18.72
C ASP A 136 8.42 -3.30 -17.83
N ASP A 137 9.39 -2.39 -17.61
CA ASP A 137 10.52 -2.61 -16.70
C ASP A 137 10.09 -2.81 -15.25
N LEU A 138 9.02 -2.16 -14.80
CA LEU A 138 8.47 -2.35 -13.46
C LEU A 138 7.81 -3.72 -13.32
N VAL A 139 7.07 -4.15 -14.34
CA VAL A 139 6.43 -5.47 -14.36
C VAL A 139 7.50 -6.57 -14.34
N ILE A 140 8.53 -6.46 -15.16
CA ILE A 140 9.64 -7.43 -15.21
C ILE A 140 10.45 -7.39 -13.92
N GLY A 141 10.75 -6.21 -13.40
CA GLY A 141 11.59 -6.02 -12.22
C GLY A 141 11.03 -6.65 -10.94
N LEU A 142 9.71 -6.79 -10.83
CA LEU A 142 9.10 -7.47 -9.69
C LEU A 142 9.27 -8.99 -9.69
N GLN A 143 9.63 -9.61 -10.81
CA GLN A 143 9.81 -11.07 -10.91
C GLN A 143 10.93 -11.59 -10.00
N LYS A 144 11.89 -10.74 -9.64
CA LYS A 144 13.01 -11.13 -8.76
C LYS A 144 12.58 -11.61 -7.37
N TRP A 145 11.39 -11.20 -6.88
CA TRP A 145 10.89 -11.60 -5.57
C TRP A 145 10.03 -12.87 -5.58
N ASN A 146 9.73 -13.43 -6.75
CA ASN A 146 8.90 -14.63 -6.86
C ASN A 146 7.61 -14.56 -6.03
N LEU A 147 6.87 -13.44 -6.15
CA LEU A 147 5.65 -13.18 -5.39
C LEU A 147 4.65 -14.33 -5.55
N GLN A 148 4.06 -14.76 -4.44
CA GLN A 148 3.04 -15.81 -4.41
C GLN A 148 1.61 -15.27 -4.44
N LYS A 149 1.43 -13.98 -4.15
CA LYS A 149 0.14 -13.28 -4.25
C LYS A 149 0.33 -11.81 -4.59
N VAL A 150 -0.45 -11.35 -5.55
CA VAL A 150 -0.54 -9.94 -5.93
C VAL A 150 -2.00 -9.51 -5.92
N GLY A 151 -2.35 -8.66 -4.97
CA GLY A 151 -3.69 -8.07 -4.87
C GLY A 151 -3.68 -6.65 -5.42
N CYS A 152 -4.19 -6.46 -6.63
CA CYS A 152 -4.28 -5.15 -7.27
C CYS A 152 -5.53 -4.39 -6.84
N ASN A 153 -5.38 -3.11 -6.53
CA ASN A 153 -6.51 -2.19 -6.37
C ASN A 153 -6.11 -0.73 -6.62
N HIS A 154 -7.04 0.19 -6.37
CA HIS A 154 -6.86 1.64 -6.34
C HIS A 154 -6.13 2.17 -7.59
N CYS A 155 -4.93 2.76 -7.43
CA CYS A 155 -4.16 3.40 -8.48
C CYS A 155 -3.22 2.47 -9.27
N THR A 156 -3.34 1.15 -9.11
CA THR A 156 -2.54 0.20 -9.91
C THR A 156 -2.80 0.37 -11.41
N GLY A 157 -4.05 0.61 -11.80
CA GLY A 157 -4.51 0.68 -13.18
C GLY A 157 -4.95 -0.69 -13.71
N LEU A 158 -6.03 -0.71 -14.49
CA LEU A 158 -6.60 -1.95 -15.04
C LEU A 158 -5.64 -2.60 -16.04
N ILE A 159 -4.94 -1.78 -16.82
CA ILE A 159 -3.92 -2.25 -17.77
C ILE A 159 -2.77 -2.93 -17.02
N THR A 160 -2.29 -2.33 -15.93
CA THR A 160 -1.23 -2.94 -15.11
C THR A 160 -1.67 -4.29 -14.54
N ALA A 161 -2.89 -4.38 -14.01
CA ALA A 161 -3.38 -5.63 -13.45
C ALA A 161 -3.47 -6.73 -14.53
N GLN A 162 -3.86 -6.38 -15.76
CA GLN A 162 -3.83 -7.32 -16.88
C GLN A 162 -2.40 -7.69 -17.28
N LYS A 163 -1.48 -6.73 -17.34
CA LYS A 163 -0.05 -6.98 -17.61
C LYS A 163 0.57 -7.94 -16.59
N PHE A 164 0.21 -7.83 -15.31
CA PHE A 164 0.65 -8.79 -14.30
C PHE A 164 0.12 -10.21 -14.57
N VAL A 165 -1.15 -10.34 -14.96
CA VAL A 165 -1.71 -11.64 -15.36
C VAL A 165 -0.96 -12.21 -16.56
N ASP A 166 -0.73 -11.40 -17.59
CA ASP A 166 -0.05 -11.81 -18.82
C ASP A 166 1.41 -12.20 -18.57
N ALA A 167 2.06 -11.56 -17.60
CA ALA A 167 3.43 -11.88 -17.17
C ALA A 167 3.51 -13.07 -16.19
N GLY A 168 2.37 -13.72 -15.89
CA GLY A 168 2.32 -14.92 -15.05
C GLY A 168 2.33 -14.66 -13.54
N TYR A 169 2.11 -13.42 -13.08
CA TYR A 169 1.97 -13.16 -11.64
C TYR A 169 0.71 -13.81 -11.06
N PRO A 170 0.78 -14.27 -9.81
CA PRO A 170 -0.37 -14.84 -9.10
C PRO A 170 -1.34 -13.74 -8.62
N VAL A 171 -2.00 -13.08 -9.59
CA VAL A 171 -2.96 -12.02 -9.31
C VAL A 171 -4.21 -12.60 -8.66
N VAL A 172 -4.52 -12.13 -7.45
CA VAL A 172 -5.71 -12.56 -6.72
C VAL A 172 -6.95 -11.98 -7.37
N LYS A 173 -7.91 -12.85 -7.64
CA LYS A 173 -9.16 -12.45 -8.30
C LYS A 173 -10.17 -11.91 -7.31
N GLY A 174 -10.72 -10.75 -7.62
CA GLY A 174 -11.88 -10.20 -6.94
C GLY A 174 -13.19 -10.69 -7.55
N THR A 175 -14.29 -10.28 -6.97
CA THR A 175 -15.65 -10.67 -7.40
C THR A 175 -16.23 -9.78 -8.50
N ALA A 176 -15.54 -8.75 -8.93
CA ALA A 176 -16.01 -7.69 -9.83
C ALA A 176 -17.28 -6.97 -9.30
N ARG A 177 -17.50 -6.98 -7.98
CA ARG A 177 -18.58 -6.28 -7.30
C ARG A 177 -18.12 -4.88 -6.84
N PHE A 178 -19.04 -4.10 -6.32
CA PHE A 178 -18.76 -2.83 -5.64
C PHE A 178 -17.87 -1.88 -6.44
N ARG A 179 -18.22 -1.66 -7.70
CA ARG A 179 -17.54 -0.78 -8.68
C ARG A 179 -16.19 -1.28 -9.20
N SER A 180 -15.75 -2.48 -8.84
CA SER A 180 -14.64 -3.10 -9.54
C SER A 180 -15.04 -3.42 -10.99
N LYS A 181 -14.27 -2.91 -11.96
CA LYS A 181 -14.57 -3.09 -13.40
C LYS A 181 -14.09 -4.44 -13.94
N THR A 182 -13.29 -5.16 -13.19
CA THR A 182 -12.66 -6.42 -13.60
C THR A 182 -12.43 -7.33 -12.40
N THR A 183 -12.34 -8.63 -12.64
CA THR A 183 -11.97 -9.60 -11.61
C THR A 183 -10.47 -9.56 -11.25
N ASN A 184 -9.63 -8.85 -12.00
CA ASN A 184 -8.21 -8.68 -11.67
C ASN A 184 -7.97 -7.63 -10.56
N TYR A 185 -9.04 -6.99 -10.09
CA TYR A 185 -9.04 -6.02 -9.00
C TYR A 185 -9.84 -6.52 -7.81
N LEU A 186 -9.25 -6.36 -6.63
CA LEU A 186 -9.99 -6.54 -5.38
C LEU A 186 -10.83 -5.28 -5.10
N GLY A 187 -12.12 -5.46 -4.94
CA GLY A 187 -13.08 -4.40 -4.63
C GLY A 187 -13.50 -4.41 -3.17
N ASN A 188 -14.33 -3.43 -2.80
CA ASN A 188 -14.88 -3.35 -1.44
C ASN A 188 -15.69 -4.62 -1.12
N GLY A 189 -15.35 -5.26 0.00
CA GLY A 189 -15.98 -6.51 0.43
C GLY A 189 -15.35 -7.78 -0.12
N ASP A 190 -14.36 -7.69 -1.03
CA ASP A 190 -13.52 -8.82 -1.36
C ASP A 190 -12.56 -9.15 -0.21
N THR A 191 -12.17 -10.41 -0.10
CA THR A 191 -11.25 -10.87 0.94
C THR A 191 -9.97 -11.40 0.31
N LEU A 192 -8.85 -10.96 0.87
CA LEU A 192 -7.51 -11.47 0.55
C LEU A 192 -6.90 -12.07 1.81
N THR A 193 -6.51 -13.34 1.74
CA THR A 193 -5.87 -14.05 2.86
C THR A 193 -4.42 -14.40 2.55
N PHE A 194 -3.55 -14.36 3.57
CA PHE A 194 -2.16 -14.77 3.53
C PHE A 194 -1.90 -15.76 4.67
N PRO A 195 -1.54 -17.04 4.45
CA PRO A 195 -1.60 -17.76 3.16
C PRO A 195 -3.04 -18.04 2.73
N SER A 196 -3.20 -18.80 1.65
CA SER A 196 -4.53 -19.18 1.12
C SER A 196 -5.22 -20.18 2.03
#